data_b9ae2f47e9aab1d912dff99d55b52a80
#
_entry.id   b9ae2f47e9aab1d912dff99d55b52a80
#
_cell.length_a   1.000
_cell.length_b   1.000
_cell.length_c   1.000
_cell.angle_alpha   90.00
_cell.angle_beta   90.00
_cell.angle_gamma   90.00
#
_symmetry.space_group_name_H-M   'P 1'
#
loop_
_entity.id
_entity.type
_entity.pdbx_description
1 polymer ?
#
loop_
_entity_poly.entity_id
_entity_poly.type
_entity_poly.pdbx_seq_one_letter_code
_entity_poly.pdbx_strand_id
1 'polypeptide(L)'
;MAEGVNRNLTRRGVLTSAAATGVGTMAAISGAATIAHAADQKTFVLVHGASAGGWCYRQAADLLEKRGHKVFTPTLTGLGERSHLMSGSINLDTHIADVVNVIKWEGLENIVLVGHSYGGWVISGVAEQTLPAISSIVYLDAFMPEDGQKGLDMNSERSRAEIGEALKRGEVSRPAPPPTVWNVAEKNHAWWNAKATAQPIGVALQPIKLTGARERVAKKTYIRATGYENPNFEAAYQKRKADSSWRTYTVLCGHEVMMDMPERLVEILQEVA
;
A
#
# COMPACT_ATOMS: atom_id res chain seq x y z
N MET A 1 34.22 -60.93 8.13
CA MET A 1 35.33 -60.72 9.07
C MET A 1 35.04 -59.42 9.76
N ALA A 2 34.55 -59.56 10.91
CA ALA A 2 35.01 -59.30 12.26
C ALA A 2 34.66 -57.86 12.67
N GLU A 3 33.70 -57.74 13.52
CA GLU A 3 33.69 -57.58 15.00
C GLU A 3 33.84 -56.10 15.34
N GLY A 4 32.95 -55.40 16.00
CA GLY A 4 32.27 -55.67 17.27
C GLY A 4 33.01 -54.89 18.37
N VAL A 5 32.37 -54.01 19.08
CA VAL A 5 32.44 -53.92 20.54
C VAL A 5 31.52 -52.82 21.09
N ASN A 6 30.58 -53.29 21.86
CA ASN A 6 29.66 -52.65 22.76
C ASN A 6 30.37 -52.29 24.09
N ARG A 7 30.18 -51.15 24.71
CA ARG A 7 30.34 -50.96 26.15
C ARG A 7 29.40 -49.93 26.74
N ASN A 8 28.37 -50.45 27.39
CA ASN A 8 27.63 -49.83 28.51
C ASN A 8 28.54 -49.56 29.70
N LEU A 9 28.39 -48.44 30.35
CA LEU A 9 28.70 -48.30 31.75
C LEU A 9 27.71 -47.31 32.44
N THR A 10 26.81 -47.92 33.20
CA THR A 10 26.03 -47.35 34.29
C THR A 10 26.90 -47.03 35.51
N ARG A 11 26.71 -45.90 36.16
CA ARG A 11 26.94 -45.76 37.60
C ARG A 11 25.95 -44.77 38.22
N ARG A 12 25.14 -45.35 39.11
CA ARG A 12 24.36 -44.70 40.17
C ARG A 12 25.30 -44.07 41.21
N GLY A 13 24.97 -42.89 41.73
CA GLY A 13 25.50 -42.31 42.91
C GLY A 13 24.40 -41.51 43.60
N VAL A 14 23.90 -42.06 44.72
CA VAL A 14 22.98 -41.44 45.67
C VAL A 14 23.82 -40.71 46.71
N LEU A 15 23.42 -39.50 47.14
CA LEU A 15 23.52 -39.02 48.54
C LEU A 15 23.01 -37.56 48.66
N THR A 16 21.91 -37.40 49.29
CA THR A 16 21.52 -36.75 50.57
C THR A 16 21.51 -35.21 50.66
N SER A 17 20.32 -34.75 50.90
CA SER A 17 19.75 -33.67 51.72
C SER A 17 20.67 -32.56 52.25
N ALA A 18 20.29 -31.30 52.00
CA ALA A 18 20.26 -30.24 53.01
C ALA A 18 19.18 -29.21 52.63
N ALA A 19 18.25 -29.03 53.53
CA ALA A 19 17.19 -28.01 53.45
C ALA A 19 17.78 -26.64 53.78
N ALA A 20 17.45 -25.63 52.99
CA ALA A 20 17.55 -24.22 53.39
C ALA A 20 16.33 -23.48 52.89
N THR A 21 15.45 -23.15 53.80
CA THR A 21 14.32 -22.23 53.67
C THR A 21 14.83 -20.83 53.36
N GLY A 22 14.54 -20.35 52.13
CA GLY A 22 14.71 -18.97 51.75
C GLY A 22 13.42 -18.51 51.07
N VAL A 23 12.57 -17.81 51.83
CA VAL A 23 11.41 -17.09 51.28
C VAL A 23 11.93 -15.91 50.47
N GLY A 24 11.93 -16.04 49.17
CA GLY A 24 12.21 -14.98 48.21
C GLY A 24 10.95 -14.73 47.38
N THR A 25 10.17 -13.73 47.75
CA THR A 25 9.12 -13.12 46.93
C THR A 25 9.75 -12.61 45.66
N MET A 26 9.69 -13.37 44.57
CA MET A 26 9.95 -12.83 43.23
C MET A 26 8.64 -12.29 42.68
N ALA A 27 8.63 -10.96 42.57
CA ALA A 27 7.57 -10.20 41.98
C ALA A 27 7.35 -10.62 40.50
N ALA A 28 6.14 -11.05 40.20
CA ALA A 28 5.64 -11.20 38.85
C ALA A 28 5.41 -9.80 38.24
N ILE A 29 6.43 -9.26 37.59
CA ILE A 29 6.28 -8.07 36.71
C ILE A 29 6.92 -8.42 35.39
N SER A 30 6.17 -8.95 34.43
CA SER A 30 6.55 -9.04 33.02
C SER A 30 5.45 -9.61 32.11
N GLY A 31 4.17 -9.36 32.38
CA GLY A 31 3.09 -9.90 31.51
C GLY A 31 2.19 -8.86 30.83
N ALA A 32 2.20 -7.62 31.31
CA ALA A 32 1.21 -6.63 30.90
C ALA A 32 1.64 -5.73 29.71
N ALA A 33 2.94 -5.56 29.48
CA ALA A 33 3.42 -4.65 28.41
C ALA A 33 3.33 -5.25 26.99
N THR A 34 3.37 -6.57 26.86
CA THR A 34 3.36 -7.26 25.56
C THR A 34 1.94 -7.44 25.01
N ILE A 35 0.92 -7.44 25.84
CA ILE A 35 -0.49 -7.64 25.42
C ILE A 35 -1.10 -6.33 24.91
N ALA A 36 -0.70 -5.19 25.45
CA ALA A 36 -1.18 -3.87 24.99
C ALA A 36 -0.71 -3.52 23.56
N HIS A 37 0.45 -4.04 23.13
CA HIS A 37 0.99 -3.76 21.78
C HIS A 37 0.29 -4.53 20.66
N ALA A 38 -0.27 -5.71 20.96
CA ALA A 38 -0.96 -6.53 19.94
C ALA A 38 -2.38 -6.03 19.62
N ALA A 39 -3.06 -5.33 20.53
CA ALA A 39 -4.42 -4.83 20.34
C ALA A 39 -4.50 -3.61 19.41
N ASP A 40 -3.39 -2.91 19.17
CA ASP A 40 -3.33 -1.67 18.38
C ASP A 40 -2.59 -1.84 17.04
N GLN A 41 -2.07 -3.05 16.77
CA GLN A 41 -1.39 -3.34 15.51
C GLN A 41 -2.38 -3.34 14.34
N LYS A 42 -2.12 -2.50 13.34
CA LYS A 42 -2.88 -2.43 12.08
C LYS A 42 -2.07 -3.02 10.92
N THR A 43 -2.76 -3.44 9.89
CA THR A 43 -2.14 -3.88 8.64
C THR A 43 -2.47 -2.88 7.53
N PHE A 44 -1.45 -2.30 6.92
CA PHE A 44 -1.57 -1.36 5.82
C PHE A 44 -1.18 -2.01 4.51
N VAL A 45 -1.99 -1.79 3.46
CA VAL A 45 -1.66 -2.13 2.08
C VAL A 45 -1.64 -0.83 1.29
N LEU A 46 -0.43 -0.40 0.89
CA LEU A 46 -0.16 0.90 0.28
C LEU A 46 0.10 0.74 -1.22
N VAL A 47 -0.87 1.14 -2.04
CA VAL A 47 -0.84 0.99 -3.50
C VAL A 47 -0.41 2.29 -4.15
N HIS A 48 0.69 2.23 -4.89
CA HIS A 48 1.32 3.39 -5.53
C HIS A 48 0.57 3.92 -6.76
N GLY A 49 0.93 5.14 -7.19
CA GLY A 49 0.44 5.79 -8.38
C GLY A 49 1.10 5.34 -9.68
N ALA A 50 0.83 6.05 -10.77
CA ALA A 50 1.42 5.78 -12.07
C ALA A 50 2.95 5.98 -12.04
N SER A 51 3.66 5.18 -12.83
CA SER A 51 5.11 5.24 -13.02
C SER A 51 5.97 5.02 -11.76
N ALA A 52 5.35 4.83 -10.59
CA ALA A 52 6.02 4.55 -9.33
C ALA A 52 6.19 3.03 -9.08
N GLY A 53 6.44 2.65 -7.85
CA GLY A 53 6.50 1.28 -7.32
C GLY A 53 6.37 1.34 -5.79
N GLY A 54 6.35 0.21 -5.12
CA GLY A 54 6.30 0.15 -3.65
C GLY A 54 7.38 1.00 -2.97
N TRP A 55 8.48 1.25 -3.67
CA TRP A 55 9.61 2.05 -3.21
C TRP A 55 9.22 3.48 -2.79
N CYS A 56 8.21 4.10 -3.42
CA CYS A 56 7.82 5.48 -3.09
C CYS A 56 7.25 5.61 -1.67
N TYR A 57 6.72 4.52 -1.12
CA TYR A 57 6.21 4.46 0.25
C TYR A 57 7.26 4.14 1.31
N ARG A 58 8.54 3.88 0.94
CA ARG A 58 9.52 3.35 1.89
C ARG A 58 9.62 4.15 3.19
N GLN A 59 9.66 5.49 3.12
CA GLN A 59 9.72 6.34 4.31
C GLN A 59 8.46 6.21 5.20
N ALA A 60 7.28 6.26 4.59
CA ALA A 60 6.03 6.09 5.32
C ALA A 60 5.88 4.67 5.91
N ALA A 61 6.30 3.64 5.17
CA ALA A 61 6.29 2.26 5.64
C ALA A 61 7.23 2.06 6.83
N ASP A 62 8.48 2.57 6.77
CA ASP A 62 9.43 2.51 7.89
C ASP A 62 8.86 3.17 9.16
N LEU A 63 8.15 4.29 9.01
CA LEU A 63 7.52 4.98 10.13
C LEU A 63 6.36 4.19 10.74
N LEU A 64 5.52 3.56 9.92
CA LEU A 64 4.44 2.69 10.37
C LEU A 64 4.98 1.42 11.04
N GLU A 65 5.99 0.79 10.44
CA GLU A 65 6.64 -0.42 10.98
C GLU A 65 7.31 -0.14 12.35
N LYS A 66 7.99 1.01 12.50
CA LYS A 66 8.55 1.46 13.79
C LYS A 66 7.50 1.67 14.87
N ARG A 67 6.24 1.95 14.47
CA ARG A 67 5.09 2.08 15.38
C ARG A 67 4.37 0.75 15.63
N GLY A 68 4.94 -0.38 15.15
CA GLY A 68 4.44 -1.73 15.42
C GLY A 68 3.38 -2.23 14.43
N HIS A 69 3.14 -1.53 13.32
CA HIS A 69 2.16 -1.93 12.31
C HIS A 69 2.79 -2.88 11.27
N LYS A 70 1.96 -3.66 10.58
CA LYS A 70 2.35 -4.42 9.38
C LYS A 70 2.12 -3.58 8.14
N VAL A 71 3.08 -3.56 7.21
CA VAL A 71 2.98 -2.75 6.00
C VAL A 71 3.34 -3.57 4.77
N PHE A 72 2.46 -3.54 3.78
CA PHE A 72 2.66 -4.13 2.47
C PHE A 72 2.64 -3.02 1.42
N THR A 73 3.67 -2.97 0.60
CA THR A 73 3.80 -1.98 -0.49
C THR A 73 3.97 -2.69 -1.82
N PRO A 74 2.91 -3.37 -2.35
CA PRO A 74 3.01 -4.12 -3.59
C PRO A 74 3.39 -3.21 -4.75
N THR A 75 4.37 -3.64 -5.55
CA THR A 75 4.67 -3.03 -6.85
C THR A 75 3.82 -3.68 -7.93
N LEU A 76 3.08 -2.88 -8.67
CA LEU A 76 2.21 -3.33 -9.74
C LEU A 76 3.02 -3.85 -10.94
N THR A 77 2.52 -4.87 -11.62
CA THR A 77 3.20 -5.55 -12.74
C THR A 77 3.59 -4.56 -13.84
N GLY A 78 4.84 -4.65 -14.30
CA GLY A 78 5.43 -3.78 -15.32
C GLY A 78 6.02 -2.48 -14.78
N LEU A 79 5.98 -2.23 -13.47
CA LEU A 79 6.45 -1.02 -12.81
C LEU A 79 7.58 -1.32 -11.82
N GLY A 80 8.35 -0.29 -11.46
CA GLY A 80 9.44 -0.39 -10.48
C GLY A 80 10.37 -1.58 -10.74
N GLU A 81 10.66 -2.36 -9.72
CA GLU A 81 11.49 -3.57 -9.79
C GLU A 81 10.85 -4.69 -10.64
N ARG A 82 9.56 -4.57 -10.98
CA ARG A 82 8.84 -5.49 -11.86
C ARG A 82 8.74 -4.98 -13.30
N SER A 83 9.48 -3.93 -13.67
CA SER A 83 9.49 -3.33 -15.02
C SER A 83 9.90 -4.31 -16.11
N HIS A 84 10.69 -5.33 -15.79
CA HIS A 84 11.08 -6.43 -16.69
C HIS A 84 9.88 -7.26 -17.20
N LEU A 85 8.71 -7.15 -16.55
CA LEU A 85 7.46 -7.82 -16.94
C LEU A 85 6.59 -6.96 -17.88
N MET A 86 7.09 -5.78 -18.32
CA MET A 86 6.33 -4.87 -19.21
C MET A 86 5.88 -5.61 -20.47
N SER A 87 4.58 -5.56 -20.75
CA SER A 87 4.00 -6.16 -21.96
C SER A 87 2.68 -5.49 -22.36
N GLY A 88 2.24 -5.69 -23.60
CA GLY A 88 0.97 -5.16 -24.10
C GLY A 88 -0.28 -5.83 -23.51
N SER A 89 -0.13 -6.94 -22.76
CA SER A 89 -1.24 -7.62 -22.10
C SER A 89 -1.58 -7.05 -20.73
N ILE A 90 -0.74 -6.17 -20.17
CA ILE A 90 -0.99 -5.54 -18.88
C ILE A 90 -2.16 -4.58 -19.00
N ASN A 91 -3.18 -4.78 -18.18
CA ASN A 91 -4.38 -3.97 -18.09
C ASN A 91 -4.75 -3.68 -16.63
N LEU A 92 -5.88 -3.03 -16.38
CA LEU A 92 -6.30 -2.68 -15.02
C LEU A 92 -6.54 -3.92 -14.15
N ASP A 93 -7.14 -4.98 -14.70
CA ASP A 93 -7.38 -6.24 -13.96
C ASP A 93 -6.06 -6.90 -13.53
N THR A 94 -4.99 -6.79 -14.33
CA THR A 94 -3.65 -7.24 -13.94
C THR A 94 -3.19 -6.57 -12.65
N HIS A 95 -3.31 -5.25 -12.56
CA HIS A 95 -2.91 -4.49 -11.38
C HIS A 95 -3.84 -4.70 -10.18
N ILE A 96 -5.13 -4.88 -10.41
CA ILE A 96 -6.07 -5.27 -9.35
C ILE A 96 -5.68 -6.65 -8.79
N ALA A 97 -5.38 -7.62 -9.66
CA ALA A 97 -4.96 -8.96 -9.26
C ALA A 97 -3.64 -8.97 -8.47
N ASP A 98 -2.67 -8.08 -8.81
CA ASP A 98 -1.44 -7.93 -8.03
C ASP A 98 -1.74 -7.67 -6.54
N VAL A 99 -2.67 -6.75 -6.25
CA VAL A 99 -3.01 -6.37 -4.88
C VAL A 99 -3.92 -7.40 -4.21
N VAL A 100 -4.92 -7.91 -4.93
CA VAL A 100 -5.82 -8.99 -4.44
C VAL A 100 -5.00 -10.21 -4.03
N ASN A 101 -4.00 -10.59 -4.80
CA ASN A 101 -3.14 -11.73 -4.50
C ASN A 101 -2.28 -11.48 -3.25
N VAL A 102 -1.75 -10.27 -3.03
CA VAL A 102 -1.06 -9.96 -1.77
C VAL A 102 -2.01 -10.16 -0.59
N ILE A 103 -3.23 -9.60 -0.63
CA ILE A 103 -4.21 -9.76 0.43
C ILE A 103 -4.53 -11.23 0.68
N LYS A 104 -4.76 -12.00 -0.39
CA LYS A 104 -5.14 -13.41 -0.32
C LYS A 104 -4.01 -14.30 0.19
N TRP A 105 -2.81 -14.19 -0.41
CA TRP A 105 -1.72 -15.12 -0.12
C TRP A 105 -1.03 -14.83 1.21
N GLU A 106 -1.06 -13.58 1.67
CA GLU A 106 -0.62 -13.19 3.01
C GLU A 106 -1.71 -13.39 4.09
N GLY A 107 -2.92 -13.81 3.69
CA GLY A 107 -4.04 -14.02 4.61
C GLY A 107 -4.44 -12.74 5.38
N LEU A 108 -4.43 -11.59 4.69
CA LEU A 108 -4.64 -10.30 5.35
C LEU A 108 -6.12 -10.06 5.64
N GLU A 109 -6.39 -9.61 6.87
CA GLU A 109 -7.71 -9.21 7.35
C GLU A 109 -7.63 -7.86 8.07
N ASN A 110 -8.76 -7.16 8.17
CA ASN A 110 -8.88 -5.86 8.85
C ASN A 110 -7.87 -4.82 8.34
N ILE A 111 -7.61 -4.83 7.02
CA ILE A 111 -6.61 -3.96 6.40
C ILE A 111 -7.08 -2.52 6.25
N VAL A 112 -6.11 -1.61 6.31
CA VAL A 112 -6.21 -0.24 5.81
C VAL A 112 -5.67 -0.23 4.39
N LEU A 113 -6.57 -0.16 3.41
CA LEU A 113 -6.22 -0.16 1.98
C LEU A 113 -6.06 1.27 1.49
N VAL A 114 -4.85 1.64 1.07
CA VAL A 114 -4.51 2.99 0.62
C VAL A 114 -4.17 2.97 -0.86
N GLY A 115 -4.77 3.84 -1.65
CA GLY A 115 -4.44 4.01 -3.08
C GLY A 115 -4.09 5.46 -3.39
N HIS A 116 -2.89 5.67 -3.94
CA HIS A 116 -2.42 6.96 -4.38
C HIS A 116 -2.66 7.16 -5.89
N SER A 117 -3.16 8.33 -6.28
CA SER A 117 -3.27 8.70 -7.70
C SER A 117 -3.99 7.64 -8.55
N TYR A 118 -3.31 7.05 -9.55
CA TYR A 118 -3.76 5.89 -10.31
C TYR A 118 -4.14 4.70 -9.42
N GLY A 119 -3.46 4.52 -8.29
CA GLY A 119 -3.80 3.49 -7.30
C GLY A 119 -5.24 3.54 -6.82
N GLY A 120 -5.93 4.69 -6.94
CA GLY A 120 -7.35 4.81 -6.68
C GLY A 120 -8.25 3.96 -7.61
N TRP A 121 -7.84 3.78 -8.87
CA TRP A 121 -8.47 2.82 -9.79
C TRP A 121 -8.28 1.40 -9.28
N VAL A 122 -7.06 1.07 -8.90
CA VAL A 122 -6.70 -0.28 -8.44
C VAL A 122 -7.46 -0.64 -7.17
N ILE A 123 -7.42 0.21 -6.13
CA ILE A 123 -8.10 -0.10 -4.86
C ILE A 123 -9.63 -0.13 -4.98
N SER A 124 -10.20 0.61 -5.95
CA SER A 124 -11.64 0.50 -6.24
C SER A 124 -12.01 -0.89 -6.73
N GLY A 125 -11.22 -1.47 -7.66
CA GLY A 125 -11.42 -2.84 -8.12
C GLY A 125 -11.04 -3.91 -7.09
N VAL A 126 -10.02 -3.67 -6.27
CA VAL A 126 -9.65 -4.55 -5.15
C VAL A 126 -10.80 -4.65 -4.14
N ALA A 127 -11.48 -3.54 -3.83
CA ALA A 127 -12.61 -3.55 -2.91
C ALA A 127 -13.77 -4.43 -3.41
N GLU A 128 -14.00 -4.53 -4.71
CA GLU A 128 -15.02 -5.42 -5.29
C GLU A 128 -14.74 -6.92 -5.03
N GLN A 129 -13.47 -7.29 -4.85
CA GLN A 129 -13.05 -8.68 -4.69
C GLN A 129 -12.69 -9.06 -3.25
N THR A 130 -12.37 -8.08 -2.40
CA THR A 130 -11.82 -8.34 -1.06
C THR A 130 -12.52 -7.54 0.04
N LEU A 131 -13.73 -7.04 -0.19
CA LEU A 131 -14.48 -6.19 0.74
C LEU A 131 -14.45 -6.68 2.20
N PRO A 132 -14.65 -7.98 2.51
CA PRO A 132 -14.64 -8.46 3.90
C PRO A 132 -13.30 -8.27 4.63
N ALA A 133 -12.20 -8.18 3.89
CA ALA A 133 -10.87 -7.98 4.48
C ALA A 133 -10.55 -6.50 4.77
N ILE A 134 -11.35 -5.54 4.27
CA ILE A 134 -11.05 -4.11 4.31
C ILE A 134 -11.81 -3.44 5.47
N SER A 135 -11.09 -2.97 6.49
CA SER A 135 -11.66 -2.17 7.59
C SER A 135 -11.70 -0.68 7.28
N SER A 136 -10.74 -0.18 6.51
CA SER A 136 -10.63 1.22 6.11
C SER A 136 -10.09 1.35 4.69
N ILE A 137 -10.66 2.26 3.89
CA ILE A 137 -10.19 2.59 2.54
C ILE A 137 -9.80 4.06 2.47
N VAL A 138 -8.61 4.33 1.92
CA VAL A 138 -8.03 5.68 1.85
C VAL A 138 -7.64 6.01 0.41
N TYR A 139 -8.21 7.07 -0.13
CA TYR A 139 -7.84 7.66 -1.42
C TYR A 139 -6.87 8.81 -1.16
N LEU A 140 -5.60 8.60 -1.48
CA LEU A 140 -4.53 9.58 -1.28
C LEU A 140 -4.28 10.35 -2.57
N ASP A 141 -4.81 11.56 -2.67
CA ASP A 141 -4.77 12.41 -3.86
C ASP A 141 -5.05 11.61 -5.14
N ALA A 142 -6.17 10.89 -5.18
CA ALA A 142 -6.40 9.77 -6.06
C ALA A 142 -7.66 9.89 -6.90
N PHE A 143 -7.65 9.20 -8.04
CA PHE A 143 -8.85 9.01 -8.85
C PHE A 143 -9.87 8.15 -8.10
N MET A 144 -11.14 8.50 -8.31
CA MET A 144 -12.29 7.73 -7.80
C MET A 144 -13.25 7.43 -8.96
N PRO A 145 -12.98 6.37 -9.73
CA PRO A 145 -13.80 6.06 -10.91
C PRO A 145 -15.23 5.66 -10.53
N GLU A 146 -16.15 5.90 -11.47
CA GLU A 146 -17.48 5.32 -11.47
C GLU A 146 -17.50 4.07 -12.38
N ASP A 147 -18.53 3.23 -12.24
CA ASP A 147 -18.67 2.00 -13.04
C ASP A 147 -18.61 2.28 -14.55
N GLY A 148 -17.88 1.45 -15.27
CA GLY A 148 -17.70 1.54 -16.73
C GLY A 148 -16.73 2.60 -17.21
N GLN A 149 -16.21 3.50 -16.36
CA GLN A 149 -15.21 4.49 -16.75
C GLN A 149 -13.87 3.84 -17.10
N LYS A 150 -13.11 4.53 -17.93
CA LYS A 150 -11.72 4.20 -18.29
C LYS A 150 -10.77 5.26 -17.76
N GLY A 151 -9.54 4.88 -17.42
CA GLY A 151 -8.51 5.84 -17.06
C GLY A 151 -8.29 6.91 -18.14
N LEU A 152 -8.41 6.53 -19.41
CA LEU A 152 -8.31 7.44 -20.54
C LEU A 152 -9.33 8.58 -20.48
N ASP A 153 -10.55 8.33 -20.02
CA ASP A 153 -11.63 9.32 -19.98
C ASP A 153 -11.34 10.44 -18.95
N MET A 154 -10.58 10.13 -17.91
CA MET A 154 -10.20 11.06 -16.84
C MET A 154 -8.82 11.73 -17.05
N ASN A 155 -8.12 11.36 -18.12
CA ASN A 155 -6.85 11.98 -18.47
C ASN A 155 -7.07 13.36 -19.15
N SER A 156 -6.07 14.24 -19.03
CA SER A 156 -6.06 15.49 -19.78
C SER A 156 -6.07 15.22 -21.30
N GLU A 157 -6.53 16.19 -22.09
CA GLU A 157 -6.54 16.08 -23.56
C GLU A 157 -5.14 15.77 -24.10
N ARG A 158 -4.11 16.44 -23.55
CA ARG A 158 -2.71 16.17 -23.90
C ARG A 158 -2.33 14.70 -23.62
N SER A 159 -2.65 14.19 -22.45
CA SER A 159 -2.32 12.79 -22.08
C SER A 159 -3.08 11.78 -22.95
N ARG A 160 -4.33 12.08 -23.34
CA ARG A 160 -5.08 11.24 -24.29
C ARG A 160 -4.43 11.22 -25.66
N ALA A 161 -3.99 12.38 -26.16
CA ALA A 161 -3.30 12.48 -27.46
C ALA A 161 -1.97 11.70 -27.43
N GLU A 162 -1.16 11.87 -26.38
CA GLU A 162 0.10 11.13 -26.20
C GLU A 162 -0.12 9.61 -26.19
N ILE A 163 -1.14 9.12 -25.48
CA ILE A 163 -1.52 7.69 -25.49
C ILE A 163 -1.95 7.26 -26.89
N GLY A 164 -2.77 8.05 -27.57
CA GLY A 164 -3.23 7.74 -28.94
C GLY A 164 -2.08 7.60 -29.93
N GLU A 165 -1.10 8.50 -29.88
CA GLU A 165 0.09 8.44 -30.73
C GLU A 165 0.99 7.25 -30.39
N ALA A 166 1.18 6.95 -29.09
CA ALA A 166 1.93 5.79 -28.66
C ALA A 166 1.32 4.48 -29.19
N LEU A 167 -0.01 4.34 -29.10
CA LEU A 167 -0.73 3.18 -29.65
C LEU A 167 -0.58 3.05 -31.17
N LYS A 168 -0.60 4.15 -31.93
CA LYS A 168 -0.35 4.13 -33.40
C LYS A 168 1.06 3.61 -33.72
N ARG A 169 2.03 3.85 -32.85
CA ARG A 169 3.39 3.33 -33.01
C ARG A 169 3.56 1.89 -32.50
N GLY A 170 2.51 1.27 -31.95
CA GLY A 170 2.57 -0.07 -31.36
C GLY A 170 3.26 -0.11 -30.01
N GLU A 171 3.40 1.03 -29.33
CA GLU A 171 3.99 1.10 -28.00
C GLU A 171 3.02 0.56 -26.95
N VAL A 172 3.57 -0.16 -25.95
CA VAL A 172 2.79 -0.77 -24.87
C VAL A 172 2.86 0.03 -23.57
N SER A 173 3.74 1.04 -23.52
CA SER A 173 3.96 1.88 -22.35
C SER A 173 4.27 3.30 -22.73
N ARG A 174 4.13 4.22 -21.78
CA ARG A 174 4.54 5.63 -21.91
C ARG A 174 5.61 5.97 -20.87
N PRO A 175 6.59 6.85 -21.18
CA PRO A 175 7.62 7.26 -20.25
C PRO A 175 7.05 7.84 -18.95
N ALA A 176 7.78 7.68 -17.85
CA ALA A 176 7.48 8.41 -16.62
C ALA A 176 7.68 9.92 -16.86
N PRO A 177 6.75 10.76 -16.37
CA PRO A 177 6.95 12.21 -16.43
C PRO A 177 8.04 12.65 -15.42
N PRO A 178 8.71 13.79 -15.65
CA PRO A 178 9.62 14.36 -14.66
C PRO A 178 8.85 14.76 -13.39
N PRO A 179 9.51 14.75 -12.23
CA PRO A 179 8.88 14.98 -10.93
C PRO A 179 8.22 16.37 -10.81
N THR A 180 8.70 17.34 -11.58
CA THR A 180 8.14 18.69 -11.64
C THR A 180 6.70 18.75 -12.16
N VAL A 181 6.27 17.77 -12.96
CA VAL A 181 4.88 17.67 -13.43
C VAL A 181 3.90 17.47 -12.29
N TRP A 182 4.34 16.85 -11.21
CA TRP A 182 3.54 16.55 -10.03
C TRP A 182 3.93 17.41 -8.82
N ASN A 183 4.68 18.48 -9.02
CA ASN A 183 5.16 19.38 -7.98
C ASN A 183 5.84 18.64 -6.81
N VAL A 184 6.56 17.55 -7.12
CA VAL A 184 7.37 16.82 -6.13
C VAL A 184 8.44 17.76 -5.58
N ALA A 185 8.67 17.73 -4.27
CA ALA A 185 9.71 18.56 -3.64
C ALA A 185 11.09 18.24 -4.21
N GLU A 186 11.90 19.27 -4.46
CA GLU A 186 13.22 19.16 -5.12
C GLU A 186 14.14 18.13 -4.46
N LYS A 187 14.10 18.03 -3.12
CA LYS A 187 14.84 17.02 -2.34
C LYS A 187 14.59 15.59 -2.79
N ASN A 188 13.43 15.32 -3.42
CA ASN A 188 13.00 13.99 -3.87
C ASN A 188 13.18 13.77 -5.38
N HIS A 189 13.61 14.79 -6.18
CA HIS A 189 13.76 14.66 -7.62
C HIS A 189 14.76 13.59 -8.03
N ALA A 190 15.94 13.54 -7.36
CA ALA A 190 16.94 12.53 -7.65
C ALA A 190 16.42 11.11 -7.38
N TRP A 191 15.66 10.93 -6.29
CA TRP A 191 15.06 9.64 -5.94
C TRP A 191 13.99 9.22 -6.95
N TRP A 192 13.09 10.14 -7.36
CA TRP A 192 12.13 9.91 -8.42
C TRP A 192 12.79 9.51 -9.73
N ASN A 193 13.70 10.32 -10.22
CA ASN A 193 14.38 10.11 -11.51
C ASN A 193 15.17 8.80 -11.57
N ALA A 194 15.67 8.32 -10.43
CA ALA A 194 16.40 7.05 -10.37
C ALA A 194 15.49 5.81 -10.40
N LYS A 195 14.19 5.93 -10.05
CA LYS A 195 13.32 4.77 -9.80
C LYS A 195 12.02 4.76 -10.57
N ALA A 196 11.57 5.90 -11.10
CA ALA A 196 10.34 5.96 -11.90
C ALA A 196 10.49 5.17 -13.20
N THR A 197 9.46 4.43 -13.57
CA THR A 197 9.44 3.55 -14.75
C THR A 197 8.30 3.92 -15.69
N ALA A 198 8.38 3.45 -16.95
CA ALA A 198 7.31 3.66 -17.92
C ALA A 198 6.00 3.03 -17.44
N GLN A 199 4.89 3.74 -17.68
CA GLN A 199 3.54 3.29 -17.30
C GLN A 199 2.93 2.42 -18.41
N PRO A 200 2.39 1.22 -18.13
CA PRO A 200 1.64 0.44 -19.13
C PRO A 200 0.43 1.23 -19.65
N ILE A 201 0.24 1.26 -20.96
CA ILE A 201 -0.89 2.00 -21.59
C ILE A 201 -2.21 1.26 -21.38
N GLY A 202 -2.20 -0.07 -21.41
CA GLY A 202 -3.40 -0.90 -21.34
C GLY A 202 -4.24 -0.67 -20.08
N VAL A 203 -3.62 -0.23 -18.98
CA VAL A 203 -4.32 0.08 -17.71
C VAL A 203 -5.28 1.28 -17.84
N ALA A 204 -5.04 2.18 -18.80
CA ALA A 204 -5.91 3.33 -19.06
C ALA A 204 -7.05 3.02 -20.05
N LEU A 205 -6.97 1.90 -20.76
CA LEU A 205 -7.90 1.55 -21.84
C LEU A 205 -9.05 0.66 -21.37
N GLN A 206 -8.86 -0.09 -20.30
CA GLN A 206 -9.85 -1.00 -19.78
C GLN A 206 -10.89 -0.27 -18.92
N PRO A 207 -12.20 -0.49 -19.18
CA PRO A 207 -13.25 0.01 -18.29
C PRO A 207 -13.24 -0.76 -16.97
N ILE A 208 -13.37 -0.03 -15.86
CA ILE A 208 -13.51 -0.65 -14.54
C ILE A 208 -14.94 -1.16 -14.33
N LYS A 209 -15.09 -2.26 -13.58
CA LYS A 209 -16.38 -2.81 -13.17
C LYS A 209 -16.56 -2.62 -11.68
N LEU A 210 -17.57 -1.87 -11.28
CA LEU A 210 -17.85 -1.54 -9.89
C LEU A 210 -19.31 -1.83 -9.54
N THR A 211 -19.54 -2.41 -8.36
CA THR A 211 -20.87 -2.64 -7.77
C THR A 211 -21.08 -1.81 -6.50
N GLY A 212 -20.19 -0.87 -6.22
CA GLY A 212 -20.24 -0.01 -5.05
C GLY A 212 -19.62 -0.61 -3.79
N ALA A 213 -18.70 -1.58 -3.90
CA ALA A 213 -18.05 -2.20 -2.75
C ALA A 213 -17.33 -1.18 -1.87
N ARG A 214 -16.62 -0.21 -2.46
CA ARG A 214 -15.91 0.84 -1.70
C ARG A 214 -16.83 1.66 -0.80
N GLU A 215 -18.09 1.86 -1.20
CA GLU A 215 -19.06 2.64 -0.41
C GLU A 215 -19.57 1.84 0.81
N ARG A 216 -19.41 0.52 0.80
CA ARG A 216 -19.77 -0.38 1.92
C ARG A 216 -18.64 -0.57 2.93
N VAL A 217 -17.43 -0.07 2.66
CA VAL A 217 -16.34 -0.06 3.64
C VAL A 217 -16.70 0.87 4.80
N ALA A 218 -16.50 0.40 6.03
CA ALA A 218 -16.94 1.10 7.23
C ALA A 218 -16.27 2.46 7.42
N LYS A 219 -14.96 2.54 7.17
CA LYS A 219 -14.17 3.77 7.29
C LYS A 219 -13.67 4.19 5.91
N LYS A 220 -14.05 5.37 5.47
CA LYS A 220 -13.70 5.92 4.16
C LYS A 220 -13.04 7.27 4.30
N THR A 221 -11.90 7.46 3.64
CA THR A 221 -11.10 8.68 3.77
C THR A 221 -10.60 9.16 2.41
N TYR A 222 -10.65 10.46 2.19
CA TYR A 222 -9.99 11.13 1.07
C TYR A 222 -8.97 12.14 1.59
N ILE A 223 -7.72 12.03 1.13
CA ILE A 223 -6.63 12.95 1.47
C ILE A 223 -6.26 13.71 0.19
N ARG A 224 -6.33 15.04 0.21
CA ARG A 224 -6.03 15.92 -0.92
C ARG A 224 -4.67 16.61 -0.74
N ALA A 225 -3.78 16.51 -1.73
CA ALA A 225 -2.52 17.24 -1.80
C ALA A 225 -2.75 18.63 -2.45
N THR A 226 -2.85 19.68 -1.65
CA THR A 226 -3.27 21.00 -2.12
C THR A 226 -2.21 21.80 -2.88
N GLY A 227 -0.96 21.34 -2.89
CA GLY A 227 0.12 21.92 -3.69
C GLY A 227 0.19 21.35 -5.12
N TYR A 228 -0.75 20.51 -5.53
CA TYR A 228 -0.85 19.96 -6.89
C TYR A 228 -2.26 20.19 -7.46
N GLU A 229 -2.35 20.86 -8.58
CA GLU A 229 -3.63 21.15 -9.24
C GLU A 229 -4.06 19.97 -10.11
N ASN A 230 -5.22 19.39 -9.80
CA ASN A 230 -5.88 18.38 -10.60
C ASN A 230 -7.41 18.48 -10.42
N PRO A 231 -8.17 18.85 -11.46
CA PRO A 231 -9.62 19.01 -11.35
C PRO A 231 -10.36 17.76 -10.90
N ASN A 232 -9.90 16.56 -11.31
CA ASN A 232 -10.53 15.31 -10.90
C ASN A 232 -10.36 15.04 -9.41
N PHE A 233 -9.18 15.33 -8.86
CA PHE A 233 -8.90 15.14 -7.43
C PHE A 233 -9.63 16.17 -6.59
N GLU A 234 -9.70 17.40 -7.07
CA GLU A 234 -10.47 18.45 -6.41
C GLU A 234 -11.97 18.12 -6.38
N ALA A 235 -12.54 17.72 -7.51
CA ALA A 235 -13.95 17.31 -7.59
C ALA A 235 -14.24 16.11 -6.68
N ALA A 236 -13.36 15.11 -6.65
CA ALA A 236 -13.47 13.97 -5.75
C ALA A 236 -13.44 14.40 -4.27
N TYR A 237 -12.50 15.26 -3.91
CA TYR A 237 -12.37 15.79 -2.55
C TYR A 237 -13.62 16.55 -2.12
N GLN A 238 -14.12 17.49 -2.93
CA GLN A 238 -15.30 18.29 -2.60
C GLN A 238 -16.56 17.42 -2.47
N LYS A 239 -16.74 16.42 -3.36
CA LYS A 239 -17.83 15.45 -3.26
C LYS A 239 -17.78 14.67 -1.94
N ARG A 240 -16.58 14.27 -1.47
CA ARG A 240 -16.41 13.50 -0.22
C ARG A 240 -16.51 14.40 1.02
N LYS A 241 -16.05 15.63 0.92
CA LYS A 241 -16.20 16.64 1.99
C LYS A 241 -17.66 16.97 2.30
N ALA A 242 -18.53 16.91 1.29
CA ALA A 242 -19.96 17.11 1.44
C ALA A 242 -20.71 15.88 1.99
N ASP A 243 -20.07 14.71 2.04
CA ASP A 243 -20.64 13.46 2.50
C ASP A 243 -20.12 13.10 3.90
N SER A 244 -20.97 13.15 4.91
CA SER A 244 -20.61 12.88 6.31
C SER A 244 -20.13 11.44 6.58
N SER A 245 -20.36 10.50 5.66
CA SER A 245 -19.83 9.14 5.75
C SER A 245 -18.34 9.03 5.40
N TRP A 246 -17.73 10.11 4.90
CA TRP A 246 -16.34 10.22 4.56
C TRP A 246 -15.58 11.14 5.52
N ARG A 247 -14.34 10.77 5.83
CA ARG A 247 -13.37 11.70 6.42
C ARG A 247 -12.54 12.34 5.32
N THR A 248 -12.22 13.61 5.47
CA THR A 248 -11.39 14.33 4.48
C THR A 248 -10.27 15.08 5.16
N TYR A 249 -9.10 15.05 4.54
CA TYR A 249 -7.90 15.75 4.99
C TYR A 249 -7.28 16.50 3.82
N THR A 250 -6.50 17.54 4.14
CA THR A 250 -5.64 18.24 3.19
C THR A 250 -4.20 18.21 3.67
N VAL A 251 -3.25 18.08 2.73
CA VAL A 251 -1.81 18.17 2.98
C VAL A 251 -1.24 19.18 2.00
N LEU A 252 -0.54 20.20 2.50
CA LEU A 252 0.08 21.23 1.67
C LEU A 252 1.43 20.74 1.14
N CYS A 253 1.39 19.98 0.05
CA CYS A 253 2.57 19.49 -0.67
C CYS A 253 2.20 19.16 -2.12
N GLY A 254 3.18 18.73 -2.93
CA GLY A 254 2.96 18.15 -4.25
C GLY A 254 2.20 16.83 -4.20
N HIS A 255 2.02 16.24 -5.37
CA HIS A 255 1.21 15.01 -5.55
C HIS A 255 1.74 13.80 -4.78
N GLU A 256 3.07 13.63 -4.69
CA GLU A 256 3.72 12.48 -4.04
C GLU A 256 3.83 12.67 -2.50
N VAL A 257 2.69 12.73 -1.84
CA VAL A 257 2.56 13.00 -0.38
C VAL A 257 3.44 12.07 0.45
N MET A 258 3.55 10.78 0.06
CA MET A 258 4.34 9.78 0.77
C MET A 258 5.86 10.03 0.70
N MET A 259 6.31 10.79 -0.31
CA MET A 259 7.70 11.20 -0.47
C MET A 259 7.98 12.56 0.16
N ASP A 260 7.03 13.48 0.04
CA ASP A 260 7.23 14.89 0.44
C ASP A 260 6.92 15.13 1.92
N MET A 261 5.89 14.44 2.45
CA MET A 261 5.34 14.61 3.81
C MET A 261 5.01 13.25 4.46
N PRO A 262 5.97 12.30 4.55
CA PRO A 262 5.72 10.95 5.05
C PRO A 262 5.22 10.91 6.49
N GLU A 263 5.72 11.79 7.37
CA GLU A 263 5.31 11.88 8.77
C GLU A 263 3.84 12.28 8.87
N ARG A 264 3.43 13.33 8.13
CA ARG A 264 2.04 13.80 8.12
C ARG A 264 1.09 12.76 7.55
N LEU A 265 1.50 12.07 6.49
CA LEU A 265 0.72 10.95 5.95
C LEU A 265 0.50 9.87 6.99
N VAL A 266 1.55 9.46 7.71
CA VAL A 266 1.48 8.41 8.73
C VAL A 266 0.58 8.81 9.90
N GLU A 267 0.62 10.07 10.37
CA GLU A 267 -0.30 10.58 11.38
C GLU A 267 -1.76 10.40 10.94
N ILE A 268 -2.10 10.85 9.72
CA ILE A 268 -3.47 10.71 9.19
C ILE A 268 -3.85 9.23 9.06
N LEU A 269 -2.97 8.39 8.54
CA LEU A 269 -3.25 6.96 8.36
C LEU A 269 -3.55 6.27 9.69
N GLN A 270 -2.89 6.65 10.79
CA GLN A 270 -3.18 6.11 12.13
C GLN A 270 -4.52 6.59 12.68
N GLU A 271 -4.92 7.85 12.41
CA GLU A 271 -6.22 8.39 12.85
C GLU A 271 -7.40 7.68 12.18
N VAL A 272 -7.22 7.15 10.96
CA VAL A 272 -8.29 6.56 10.14
C VAL A 272 -8.23 5.02 10.07
N ALA A 273 -7.28 4.39 10.70
CA ALA A 273 -7.04 2.95 10.73
C ALA A 273 -8.05 2.16 11.60
#